data_31bd82b9b47a8eb02924ab48195bce6c
#
_entry.id   31bd82b9b47a8eb02924ab48195bce6c
#
_cell.length_a   1.000
_cell.length_b   1.000
_cell.length_c   1.000
_cell.angle_alpha   90.00
_cell.angle_beta   90.00
_cell.angle_gamma   90.00
#
_symmetry.space_group_name_H-M   'P 1'
#
loop_
_entity.id
_entity.type
_entity.pdbx_description
1 polymer ?
#
loop_
_entity_poly.entity_id
_entity_poly.type
_entity_poly.pdbx_seq_one_letter_code
_entity_poly.pdbx_strand_id
1 'polypeptide(L)'
;MAAYIDVITGFLESGKTSFIKEIIDKNSLMEYDKTVLLVCEEGFTDYEKELLTNHRIELIIVNDESDLNHQLFQRIKREYSPDYIMIEFNGTWDINALFSIKTPFNYSFRNVIFVSDATKFTEYLKNMASIIQPHILNSDIVAVNRHEQLSKKQKKYLQLDIKNINRKTEIIYAGESSEINMIEKYFAPFEKHIKISKGIIAFTILFACTAILPDFMLIKLYENLQSTATIFLSILIEAIPFILLGAFISSIIQIFIPSGWIMKKMSGQRFSSFLAASLAGIFMPICDCGTVPIVLGLLKKGTPLPQTLIFWLASSAVNPVVLMTVYYAFPDKPYLVFLRMYAGILIALVTGLILSISKIETKDVINHNNTGPKIGSDILDLKYEGKIGKLEAVVKGARLEFFRVMKYLIIGAFLSSFLQTVLSQTLKNLLSTNLSLQFLIMIAASIFMSTCSTSNAFIGRSFLKNISIMPVMSFIVLGPMLDFKNMLMLSETIKKKYLLLFALIVSLLGYLLFYTITLLL
;
A
#
# COMPACT_ATOMS: atom_id res chain seq x y z
N MET A 1 27.46 -6.23 2.49
CA MET A 1 26.69 -6.36 1.24
C MET A 1 25.31 -6.89 1.59
N ALA A 2 24.30 -6.59 0.81
CA ALA A 2 22.97 -7.20 0.96
C ALA A 2 22.97 -8.54 0.23
N ALA A 3 22.42 -9.60 0.83
CA ALA A 3 22.28 -10.89 0.17
C ALA A 3 20.80 -11.23 -0.04
N TYR A 4 20.49 -11.75 -1.21
CA TYR A 4 19.16 -12.25 -1.54
C TYR A 4 19.11 -13.77 -1.35
N ILE A 5 18.00 -14.25 -0.82
CA ILE A 5 17.76 -15.67 -0.58
C ILE A 5 16.59 -16.10 -1.45
N ASP A 6 16.82 -16.99 -2.39
CA ASP A 6 15.77 -17.64 -3.17
C ASP A 6 15.60 -19.08 -2.70
N VAL A 7 14.34 -19.52 -2.57
CA VAL A 7 13.98 -20.85 -2.07
C VAL A 7 13.35 -21.66 -3.19
N ILE A 8 13.95 -22.78 -3.51
CA ILE A 8 13.41 -23.74 -4.46
C ILE A 8 12.90 -24.93 -3.66
N THR A 9 11.59 -25.11 -3.65
CA THR A 9 10.90 -26.16 -2.91
C THR A 9 10.06 -27.03 -3.83
N GLY A 10 9.63 -28.17 -3.37
CA GLY A 10 8.82 -29.11 -4.12
C GLY A 10 8.96 -30.50 -3.53
N PHE A 11 8.03 -31.39 -3.84
CA PHE A 11 8.04 -32.73 -3.29
C PHE A 11 9.22 -33.57 -3.81
N LEU A 12 9.50 -34.70 -3.15
CA LEU A 12 10.54 -35.66 -3.58
C LEU A 12 10.39 -35.99 -5.08
N GLU A 13 11.50 -36.09 -5.80
CA GLU A 13 11.53 -36.41 -7.24
C GLU A 13 10.81 -35.44 -8.18
N SER A 14 10.41 -34.24 -7.70
CA SER A 14 9.77 -33.24 -8.55
C SER A 14 10.71 -32.60 -9.60
N GLY A 15 12.01 -32.81 -9.47
CA GLY A 15 13.03 -32.29 -10.37
C GLY A 15 13.66 -30.97 -9.90
N LYS A 16 13.68 -30.67 -8.60
CA LYS A 16 14.32 -29.47 -8.01
C LYS A 16 15.79 -29.36 -8.41
N THR A 17 16.57 -30.40 -8.16
CA THR A 17 18.01 -30.44 -8.48
C THR A 17 18.27 -30.21 -9.96
N SER A 18 17.49 -30.85 -10.85
CA SER A 18 17.60 -30.65 -12.31
C SER A 18 17.25 -29.19 -12.69
N PHE A 19 16.25 -28.61 -12.08
CA PHE A 19 15.85 -27.24 -12.30
C PHE A 19 16.94 -26.25 -11.85
N ILE A 20 17.56 -26.50 -10.68
CA ILE A 20 18.69 -25.70 -10.18
C ILE A 20 19.89 -25.80 -11.10
N LYS A 21 20.25 -27.01 -11.55
CA LYS A 21 21.34 -27.21 -12.52
C LYS A 21 21.11 -26.42 -13.81
N GLU A 22 19.89 -26.44 -14.33
CA GLU A 22 19.53 -25.69 -15.53
C GLU A 22 19.70 -24.17 -15.35
N ILE A 23 19.37 -23.64 -14.16
CA ILE A 23 19.58 -22.22 -13.83
C ILE A 23 21.08 -21.90 -13.77
N ILE A 24 21.87 -22.77 -13.18
CA ILE A 24 23.33 -22.60 -13.06
C ILE A 24 23.99 -22.67 -14.46
N ASP A 25 23.68 -23.68 -15.27
CA ASP A 25 24.23 -23.88 -16.61
C ASP A 25 23.96 -22.72 -17.56
N LYS A 26 22.84 -22.04 -17.41
CA LYS A 26 22.48 -20.86 -18.22
C LYS A 26 23.16 -19.58 -17.79
N ASN A 27 24.13 -19.65 -16.89
CA ASN A 27 24.88 -18.50 -16.39
C ASN A 27 24.01 -17.42 -15.71
N SER A 28 22.78 -17.75 -15.33
CA SER A 28 21.87 -16.81 -14.66
C SER A 28 22.39 -16.29 -13.31
N LEU A 29 23.39 -16.97 -12.73
CA LEU A 29 24.04 -16.63 -11.47
C LEU A 29 25.42 -15.97 -11.62
N MET A 30 25.93 -15.80 -12.86
CA MET A 30 27.26 -15.19 -13.08
C MET A 30 27.38 -13.72 -12.68
N GLU A 31 26.26 -13.04 -12.51
CA GLU A 31 26.23 -11.65 -12.07
C GLU A 31 26.47 -11.49 -10.56
N TYR A 32 26.47 -12.59 -9.78
CA TYR A 32 26.79 -12.59 -8.36
C TYR A 32 28.25 -12.94 -8.14
N ASP A 33 28.91 -12.18 -7.26
CA ASP A 33 30.34 -12.40 -6.95
C ASP A 33 30.55 -13.68 -6.14
N LYS A 34 29.64 -13.97 -5.21
CA LYS A 34 29.70 -15.14 -4.32
C LYS A 34 28.31 -15.72 -4.07
N THR A 35 28.11 -16.94 -4.51
CA THR A 35 26.86 -17.69 -4.34
C THR A 35 27.04 -18.85 -3.38
N VAL A 36 26.09 -19.05 -2.48
CA VAL A 36 26.01 -20.23 -1.61
C VAL A 36 24.76 -21.03 -1.97
N LEU A 37 24.92 -22.32 -2.23
CA LEU A 37 23.83 -23.26 -2.44
C LEU A 37 23.66 -24.12 -1.17
N LEU A 38 22.50 -23.96 -0.51
CA LEU A 38 22.10 -24.80 0.62
C LEU A 38 21.23 -25.94 0.10
N VAL A 39 21.66 -27.17 0.31
CA VAL A 39 20.90 -28.38 -0.07
C VAL A 39 20.35 -29.02 1.19
N CYS A 40 19.02 -29.04 1.31
CA CYS A 40 18.28 -29.57 2.46
C CYS A 40 17.65 -30.95 2.16
N GLU A 41 18.10 -31.63 1.14
CA GLU A 41 17.56 -32.93 0.72
C GLU A 41 18.68 -33.81 0.17
N GLU A 42 18.80 -35.04 0.64
CA GLU A 42 19.64 -36.06 0.02
C GLU A 42 18.94 -36.57 -1.25
N GLY A 43 19.41 -36.11 -2.41
CA GLY A 43 18.86 -36.48 -3.74
C GLY A 43 19.67 -37.58 -4.39
N PHE A 44 19.05 -38.25 -5.38
CA PHE A 44 19.74 -39.23 -6.24
C PHE A 44 20.71 -38.57 -7.25
N THR A 45 20.69 -37.26 -7.38
CA THR A 45 21.50 -36.49 -8.33
C THR A 45 22.40 -35.52 -7.59
N ASP A 46 23.71 -35.83 -7.54
CA ASP A 46 24.72 -34.96 -6.96
C ASP A 46 25.04 -33.77 -7.87
N TYR A 47 25.44 -32.66 -7.28
CA TYR A 47 25.99 -31.53 -8.00
C TYR A 47 27.42 -31.82 -8.41
N GLU A 48 27.71 -31.71 -9.69
CA GLU A 48 29.07 -31.95 -10.25
C GLU A 48 30.02 -30.87 -9.73
N LYS A 49 31.20 -31.29 -9.23
CA LYS A 49 32.20 -30.35 -8.69
C LYS A 49 32.65 -29.32 -9.72
N GLU A 50 32.74 -29.72 -11.00
CA GLU A 50 33.10 -28.81 -12.08
C GLU A 50 32.08 -27.71 -12.29
N LEU A 51 30.76 -28.02 -12.22
CA LEU A 51 29.67 -27.06 -12.31
C LEU A 51 29.77 -26.02 -11.21
N LEU A 52 29.95 -26.44 -9.97
CA LEU A 52 30.04 -25.55 -8.81
C LEU A 52 31.28 -24.65 -8.87
N THR A 53 32.43 -25.21 -9.26
CA THR A 53 33.70 -24.46 -9.33
C THR A 53 33.67 -23.41 -10.44
N ASN A 54 33.14 -23.75 -11.61
CA ASN A 54 33.02 -22.86 -12.76
C ASN A 54 32.14 -21.64 -12.45
N HIS A 55 31.13 -21.80 -11.60
CA HIS A 55 30.17 -20.73 -11.22
C HIS A 55 30.43 -20.11 -9.85
N ARG A 56 31.57 -20.44 -9.18
CA ARG A 56 31.93 -19.90 -7.84
C ARG A 56 30.85 -20.12 -6.78
N ILE A 57 30.25 -21.32 -6.79
CA ILE A 57 29.18 -21.70 -5.88
C ILE A 57 29.75 -22.56 -4.76
N GLU A 58 29.53 -22.13 -3.52
CA GLU A 58 29.85 -22.93 -2.34
C GLU A 58 28.64 -23.78 -1.94
N LEU A 59 28.84 -25.09 -1.83
CA LEU A 59 27.79 -26.04 -1.48
C LEU A 59 27.80 -26.33 0.02
N ILE A 60 26.66 -26.20 0.67
CA ILE A 60 26.46 -26.56 2.08
C ILE A 60 25.27 -27.51 2.17
N ILE A 61 25.50 -28.69 2.76
CA ILE A 61 24.46 -29.71 2.96
C ILE A 61 23.87 -29.53 4.38
N VAL A 62 22.56 -29.56 4.49
CA VAL A 62 21.80 -29.47 5.73
C VAL A 62 20.91 -30.70 5.84
N ASN A 63 21.29 -31.65 6.69
CA ASN A 63 20.64 -32.95 6.76
C ASN A 63 19.38 -32.94 7.66
N ASP A 64 19.30 -32.04 8.61
CA ASP A 64 18.19 -31.98 9.55
C ASP A 64 17.53 -30.58 9.53
N GLU A 65 16.21 -30.54 9.66
CA GLU A 65 15.44 -29.29 9.72
C GLU A 65 15.90 -28.38 10.85
N SER A 66 16.31 -28.96 11.98
CA SER A 66 16.80 -28.22 13.15
C SER A 66 18.13 -27.49 12.89
N ASP A 67 18.94 -27.94 11.94
CA ASP A 67 20.22 -27.33 11.57
C ASP A 67 20.01 -26.08 10.70
N LEU A 68 18.85 -25.97 10.04
CA LEU A 68 18.48 -24.79 9.27
C LEU A 68 17.94 -23.70 10.22
N ASN A 69 18.85 -22.99 10.88
CA ASN A 69 18.55 -22.05 11.93
C ASN A 69 19.32 -20.72 11.80
N HIS A 70 19.06 -19.79 12.71
CA HIS A 70 19.73 -18.48 12.73
C HIS A 70 21.26 -18.58 12.78
N GLN A 71 21.81 -19.56 13.51
CA GLN A 71 23.26 -19.74 13.68
C GLN A 71 23.90 -20.14 12.36
N LEU A 72 23.25 -20.97 11.55
CA LEU A 72 23.71 -21.35 10.21
C LEU A 72 23.84 -20.11 9.31
N PHE A 73 22.82 -19.26 9.24
CA PHE A 73 22.87 -18.03 8.43
C PHE A 73 23.94 -17.05 8.94
N GLN A 74 24.17 -16.97 10.24
CA GLN A 74 25.27 -16.18 10.82
C GLN A 74 26.64 -16.76 10.43
N ARG A 75 26.82 -18.08 10.45
CA ARG A 75 28.03 -18.75 10.02
C ARG A 75 28.31 -18.50 8.53
N ILE A 76 27.29 -18.68 7.68
CA ILE A 76 27.40 -18.41 6.24
C ILE A 76 27.82 -16.97 5.98
N LYS A 77 27.24 -16.02 6.68
CA LYS A 77 27.62 -14.61 6.56
C LYS A 77 29.06 -14.37 6.94
N ARG A 78 29.56 -15.00 8.00
CA ARG A 78 30.91 -14.80 8.52
C ARG A 78 31.99 -15.49 7.67
N GLU A 79 31.72 -16.70 7.19
CA GLU A 79 32.69 -17.52 6.48
C GLU A 79 32.73 -17.20 4.99
N TYR A 80 31.58 -17.02 4.35
CA TYR A 80 31.47 -16.88 2.89
C TYR A 80 31.15 -15.44 2.46
N SER A 81 30.42 -14.67 3.29
CA SER A 81 29.92 -13.32 2.96
C SER A 81 29.24 -13.27 1.58
N PRO A 82 28.30 -14.16 1.28
CA PRO A 82 27.68 -14.23 -0.04
C PRO A 82 26.79 -13.02 -0.31
N ASP A 83 26.62 -12.68 -1.57
CA ASP A 83 25.62 -11.73 -2.08
C ASP A 83 24.36 -12.43 -2.60
N TYR A 84 24.44 -13.76 -2.78
CA TYR A 84 23.30 -14.58 -3.15
C TYR A 84 23.31 -15.95 -2.45
N ILE A 85 22.14 -16.38 -2.00
CA ILE A 85 21.92 -17.70 -1.39
C ILE A 85 20.75 -18.38 -2.09
N MET A 86 20.97 -19.58 -2.60
CA MET A 86 19.93 -20.44 -3.14
C MET A 86 19.70 -21.60 -2.18
N ILE A 87 18.46 -21.89 -1.84
CA ILE A 87 18.09 -22.99 -0.93
C ILE A 87 17.30 -24.03 -1.71
N GLU A 88 17.86 -25.22 -1.89
CA GLU A 88 17.10 -26.40 -2.28
C GLU A 88 16.42 -26.96 -1.04
N PHE A 89 15.16 -26.56 -0.84
CA PHE A 89 14.43 -26.86 0.38
C PHE A 89 13.71 -28.20 0.31
N ASN A 90 13.77 -28.98 1.37
CA ASN A 90 13.08 -30.26 1.46
C ASN A 90 11.56 -30.05 1.47
N GLY A 91 10.87 -30.64 0.52
CA GLY A 91 9.42 -30.48 0.36
C GLY A 91 8.55 -31.13 1.41
N THR A 92 9.14 -31.86 2.36
CA THR A 92 8.43 -32.45 3.51
C THR A 92 8.56 -31.61 4.80
N TRP A 93 9.50 -30.65 4.83
CA TRP A 93 9.72 -29.75 5.97
C TRP A 93 8.70 -28.61 5.98
N ASP A 94 8.52 -27.99 7.15
CA ASP A 94 7.60 -26.85 7.25
C ASP A 94 8.21 -25.56 6.66
N ILE A 95 7.72 -25.14 5.52
CA ILE A 95 8.17 -23.91 4.87
C ILE A 95 7.92 -22.65 5.73
N ASN A 96 6.92 -22.66 6.60
CA ASN A 96 6.67 -21.54 7.51
C ASN A 96 7.73 -21.45 8.60
N ALA A 97 8.29 -22.60 9.02
CA ALA A 97 9.42 -22.63 9.95
C ALA A 97 10.65 -21.94 9.32
N LEU A 98 10.94 -22.18 8.04
CA LEU A 98 12.02 -21.50 7.32
C LEU A 98 11.87 -19.98 7.36
N PHE A 99 10.68 -19.45 7.06
CA PHE A 99 10.44 -18.00 7.07
C PHE A 99 10.43 -17.37 8.47
N SER A 100 10.31 -18.20 9.51
CA SER A 100 10.39 -17.76 10.90
C SER A 100 11.83 -17.58 11.39
N ILE A 101 12.83 -18.06 10.64
CA ILE A 101 14.24 -17.95 10.99
C ILE A 101 14.68 -16.49 10.85
N LYS A 102 15.29 -15.93 11.91
CA LYS A 102 15.91 -14.60 11.87
C LYS A 102 17.14 -14.65 10.96
N THR A 103 17.03 -14.05 9.80
CA THR A 103 18.18 -13.86 8.91
C THR A 103 19.09 -12.73 9.42
N PRO A 104 20.39 -12.74 9.10
CA PRO A 104 21.29 -11.64 9.42
C PRO A 104 20.83 -10.32 8.80
N PHE A 105 21.23 -9.20 9.40
CA PHE A 105 20.96 -7.88 8.86
C PHE A 105 21.43 -7.78 7.40
N ASN A 106 20.57 -7.29 6.52
CA ASN A 106 20.74 -7.21 5.05
C ASN A 106 20.56 -8.53 4.26
N TYR A 107 20.14 -9.63 4.89
CA TYR A 107 19.75 -10.85 4.18
C TYR A 107 18.23 -10.91 4.11
N SER A 108 17.67 -11.17 2.92
CA SER A 108 16.20 -11.19 2.74
C SER A 108 15.79 -12.29 1.77
N PHE A 109 14.71 -13.02 2.13
CA PHE A 109 14.04 -13.90 1.20
C PHE A 109 13.44 -13.08 0.06
N ARG A 110 13.68 -13.51 -1.19
CA ARG A 110 13.26 -12.79 -2.39
C ARG A 110 12.18 -13.54 -3.16
N ASN A 111 12.50 -14.72 -3.67
CA ASN A 111 11.57 -15.53 -4.43
C ASN A 111 11.43 -16.92 -3.80
N VAL A 112 10.23 -17.48 -3.92
CA VAL A 112 9.93 -18.87 -3.56
C VAL A 112 9.38 -19.58 -4.79
N ILE A 113 10.07 -20.62 -5.22
CA ILE A 113 9.73 -21.37 -6.41
C ILE A 113 9.34 -22.78 -6.00
N PHE A 114 8.10 -23.17 -6.31
CA PHE A 114 7.62 -24.51 -6.09
C PHE A 114 7.77 -25.33 -7.38
N VAL A 115 8.61 -26.36 -7.36
CA VAL A 115 8.82 -27.27 -8.50
C VAL A 115 7.91 -28.47 -8.35
N SER A 116 7.12 -28.75 -9.37
CA SER A 116 6.15 -29.84 -9.36
C SER A 116 6.23 -30.71 -10.60
N ASP A 117 6.10 -32.03 -10.42
CA ASP A 117 5.87 -32.98 -11.49
C ASP A 117 4.40 -32.93 -11.92
N ALA A 118 4.17 -32.54 -13.16
CA ALA A 118 2.83 -32.42 -13.73
C ALA A 118 2.02 -33.73 -13.68
N THR A 119 2.68 -34.86 -13.80
CA THR A 119 2.02 -36.19 -13.85
C THR A 119 1.53 -36.65 -12.49
N LYS A 120 2.22 -36.25 -11.42
CA LYS A 120 1.93 -36.68 -10.04
C LYS A 120 1.20 -35.59 -9.22
N PHE A 121 1.10 -34.37 -9.72
CA PHE A 121 0.57 -33.22 -8.98
C PHE A 121 -0.82 -33.44 -8.37
N THR A 122 -1.76 -33.93 -9.18
CA THR A 122 -3.15 -34.15 -8.73
C THR A 122 -3.26 -35.22 -7.66
N GLU A 123 -2.41 -36.24 -7.73
CA GLU A 123 -2.34 -37.31 -6.75
C GLU A 123 -1.75 -36.80 -5.42
N TYR A 124 -0.68 -36.06 -5.47
CA TYR A 124 -0.05 -35.43 -4.33
C TYR A 124 -1.00 -34.43 -3.65
N LEU A 125 -1.73 -33.63 -4.43
CA LEU A 125 -2.70 -32.67 -3.88
C LEU A 125 -3.87 -33.36 -3.16
N LYS A 126 -4.29 -34.55 -3.62
CA LYS A 126 -5.35 -35.33 -2.96
C LYS A 126 -4.88 -36.01 -1.66
N ASN A 127 -3.67 -36.57 -1.68
CA ASN A 127 -3.20 -37.42 -0.61
C ASN A 127 -2.36 -36.67 0.44
N MET A 128 -1.70 -35.57 0.06
CA MET A 128 -0.72 -34.84 0.88
C MET A 128 -0.97 -33.33 0.87
N ALA A 129 -2.23 -32.92 0.79
CA ALA A 129 -2.62 -31.51 0.71
C ALA A 129 -2.06 -30.65 1.86
N SER A 130 -2.04 -31.20 3.08
CA SER A 130 -1.54 -30.50 4.27
C SER A 130 -0.03 -30.15 4.18
N ILE A 131 0.75 -30.92 3.44
CA ILE A 131 2.18 -30.68 3.24
C ILE A 131 2.39 -29.72 2.04
N ILE A 132 1.72 -29.96 0.93
CA ILE A 132 2.00 -29.29 -0.35
C ILE A 132 1.34 -27.90 -0.42
N GLN A 133 0.14 -27.72 0.11
CA GLN A 133 -0.57 -26.44 0.06
C GLN A 133 0.21 -25.28 0.69
N PRO A 134 0.87 -25.41 1.85
CA PRO A 134 1.70 -24.35 2.41
C PRO A 134 2.83 -23.90 1.49
N HIS A 135 3.48 -24.85 0.78
CA HIS A 135 4.54 -24.52 -0.19
C HIS A 135 3.99 -23.74 -1.39
N ILE A 136 2.85 -24.16 -1.96
CA ILE A 136 2.21 -23.45 -3.09
C ILE A 136 1.69 -22.06 -2.64
N LEU A 137 1.12 -21.97 -1.44
CA LEU A 137 0.62 -20.70 -0.89
C LEU A 137 1.71 -19.65 -0.73
N ASN A 138 2.91 -20.09 -0.35
CA ASN A 138 4.07 -19.23 -0.15
C ASN A 138 4.91 -19.04 -1.44
N SER A 139 4.57 -19.70 -2.54
CA SER A 139 5.35 -19.61 -3.78
C SER A 139 4.94 -18.41 -4.65
N ASP A 140 5.94 -17.69 -5.14
CA ASP A 140 5.79 -16.65 -6.16
C ASP A 140 5.63 -17.29 -7.55
N ILE A 141 6.31 -18.43 -7.76
CA ILE A 141 6.34 -19.16 -9.03
C ILE A 141 6.07 -20.64 -8.74
N VAL A 142 5.28 -21.26 -9.61
CA VAL A 142 5.15 -22.73 -9.68
C VAL A 142 5.74 -23.19 -11.00
N ALA A 143 6.88 -23.86 -10.93
CA ALA A 143 7.55 -24.46 -12.08
C ALA A 143 7.04 -25.90 -12.29
N VAL A 144 6.36 -26.12 -13.40
CA VAL A 144 5.74 -27.40 -13.73
C VAL A 144 6.64 -28.19 -14.68
N ASN A 145 7.19 -29.28 -14.18
CA ASN A 145 8.05 -30.18 -14.92
C ASN A 145 7.24 -31.33 -15.59
N ARG A 146 7.77 -31.97 -16.62
CA ARG A 146 7.16 -33.12 -17.36
C ARG A 146 5.75 -32.82 -17.89
N HIS A 147 5.45 -31.56 -18.16
CA HIS A 147 4.13 -31.09 -18.63
C HIS A 147 3.79 -31.60 -20.05
N GLU A 148 4.78 -32.01 -20.83
CA GLU A 148 4.62 -32.53 -22.19
C GLU A 148 3.76 -33.81 -22.22
N GLN A 149 3.76 -34.56 -21.13
CA GLN A 149 2.98 -35.79 -20.97
C GLN A 149 1.49 -35.52 -20.71
N LEU A 150 1.09 -34.26 -20.47
CA LEU A 150 -0.28 -33.87 -20.19
C LEU A 150 -1.02 -33.40 -21.44
N SER A 151 -2.27 -33.82 -21.59
CA SER A 151 -3.18 -33.26 -22.58
C SER A 151 -3.51 -31.78 -22.26
N LYS A 152 -3.93 -31.02 -23.27
CA LYS A 152 -4.36 -29.61 -23.08
C LYS A 152 -5.43 -29.45 -21.99
N LYS A 153 -6.34 -30.41 -21.85
CA LYS A 153 -7.39 -30.40 -20.84
C LYS A 153 -6.83 -30.61 -19.43
N GLN A 154 -5.88 -31.51 -19.26
CA GLN A 154 -5.21 -31.76 -17.99
C GLN A 154 -4.35 -30.58 -17.57
N LYS A 155 -3.60 -29.94 -18.49
CA LYS A 155 -2.86 -28.70 -18.21
C LYS A 155 -3.79 -27.61 -17.66
N LYS A 156 -4.96 -27.44 -18.24
CA LYS A 156 -5.96 -26.46 -17.77
C LYS A 156 -6.49 -26.75 -16.37
N TYR A 157 -6.74 -28.03 -16.03
CA TYR A 157 -7.15 -28.41 -14.68
C TYR A 157 -6.04 -28.18 -13.67
N LEU A 158 -4.81 -28.55 -13.98
CA LEU A 158 -3.63 -28.31 -13.14
C LEU A 158 -3.47 -26.81 -12.86
N GLN A 159 -3.59 -25.95 -13.88
CA GLN A 159 -3.56 -24.50 -13.70
C GLN A 159 -4.66 -23.99 -12.77
N LEU A 160 -5.89 -24.54 -12.91
CA LEU A 160 -7.01 -24.17 -12.05
C LEU A 160 -6.77 -24.61 -10.61
N ASP A 161 -6.25 -25.80 -10.37
CA ASP A 161 -5.95 -26.32 -9.04
C ASP A 161 -4.88 -25.47 -8.36
N ILE A 162 -3.79 -25.14 -9.05
CA ILE A 162 -2.75 -24.25 -8.54
C ILE A 162 -3.33 -22.85 -8.23
N LYS A 163 -4.10 -22.27 -9.16
CA LYS A 163 -4.71 -20.94 -9.00
C LYS A 163 -5.79 -20.90 -7.92
N ASN A 164 -6.45 -22.02 -7.62
CA ASN A 164 -7.38 -22.12 -6.50
C ASN A 164 -6.66 -22.05 -5.15
N ILE A 165 -5.44 -22.59 -5.06
CA ILE A 165 -4.61 -22.53 -3.85
C ILE A 165 -3.95 -21.15 -3.75
N ASN A 166 -3.22 -20.72 -4.79
CA ASN A 166 -2.56 -19.43 -4.84
C ASN A 166 -2.85 -18.70 -6.16
N ARG A 167 -3.77 -17.72 -6.11
CA ARG A 167 -4.16 -16.94 -7.29
C ARG A 167 -3.05 -16.04 -7.84
N LYS A 168 -2.06 -15.73 -7.02
CA LYS A 168 -1.00 -14.78 -7.38
C LYS A 168 0.21 -15.46 -8.01
N THR A 169 0.46 -16.74 -7.70
CA THR A 169 1.62 -17.45 -8.20
C THR A 169 1.64 -17.45 -9.73
N GLU A 170 2.79 -17.25 -10.32
CA GLU A 170 3.01 -17.39 -11.75
C GLU A 170 3.29 -18.86 -12.05
N ILE A 171 2.73 -19.39 -13.13
CA ILE A 171 2.89 -20.80 -13.51
C ILE A 171 3.76 -20.83 -14.74
N ILE A 172 4.89 -21.49 -14.65
CA ILE A 172 5.85 -21.69 -15.74
C ILE A 172 6.00 -23.18 -16.06
N TYR A 173 6.27 -23.49 -17.31
CA TYR A 173 6.49 -24.85 -17.76
C TYR A 173 7.98 -25.06 -18.03
N ALA A 174 8.64 -25.89 -17.22
CA ALA A 174 10.08 -26.16 -17.36
C ALA A 174 10.36 -26.84 -18.70
N GLY A 175 11.35 -26.32 -19.46
CA GLY A 175 11.75 -26.87 -20.78
C GLY A 175 11.22 -26.09 -21.99
N GLU A 176 10.29 -25.14 -21.85
CA GLU A 176 9.88 -24.26 -22.95
C GLU A 176 10.84 -23.07 -23.09
N SER A 177 11.47 -22.91 -24.24
CA SER A 177 12.49 -21.86 -24.46
C SER A 177 12.01 -20.43 -24.25
N SER A 178 10.71 -20.16 -24.41
CA SER A 178 10.11 -18.86 -24.17
C SER A 178 9.94 -18.52 -22.67
N GLU A 179 9.81 -19.52 -21.82
CA GLU A 179 9.58 -19.36 -20.38
C GLU A 179 10.91 -19.31 -19.60
N ILE A 180 11.99 -19.79 -20.19
CA ILE A 180 13.33 -19.77 -19.60
C ILE A 180 13.85 -18.34 -19.47
N ASN A 181 13.61 -17.47 -20.44
CA ASN A 181 13.94 -16.04 -20.36
C ASN A 181 13.14 -15.32 -19.26
N MET A 182 11.98 -15.86 -18.86
CA MET A 182 11.25 -15.36 -17.69
C MET A 182 11.94 -15.77 -16.39
N ILE A 183 12.45 -17.02 -16.31
CA ILE A 183 13.16 -17.52 -15.13
C ILE A 183 14.43 -16.70 -14.88
N GLU A 184 15.23 -16.41 -15.90
CA GLU A 184 16.44 -15.57 -15.81
C GLU A 184 16.14 -14.21 -15.18
N LYS A 185 15.02 -13.61 -15.51
CA LYS A 185 14.59 -12.32 -14.93
C LYS A 185 14.35 -12.38 -13.41
N TYR A 186 13.97 -13.52 -12.86
CA TYR A 186 13.74 -13.68 -11.41
C TYR A 186 15.04 -13.93 -10.64
N PHE A 187 16.03 -14.54 -11.28
CA PHE A 187 17.33 -14.82 -10.66
C PHE A 187 18.37 -13.73 -10.90
N ALA A 188 18.18 -12.87 -11.90
CA ALA A 188 19.05 -11.73 -12.12
C ALA A 188 19.21 -10.91 -10.83
N PRO A 189 20.43 -10.46 -10.48
CA PRO A 189 20.61 -9.53 -9.40
C PRO A 189 19.64 -8.38 -9.64
N PHE A 190 19.03 -7.92 -8.55
CA PHE A 190 18.30 -6.67 -8.61
C PHE A 190 19.38 -5.63 -8.95
N GLU A 191 19.75 -5.58 -10.24
CA GLU A 191 20.43 -4.40 -10.70
C GLU A 191 19.60 -3.26 -10.12
N LYS A 192 20.25 -2.35 -9.43
CA LYS A 192 19.89 -0.96 -9.45
C LYS A 192 19.87 -0.51 -10.93
N HIS A 193 19.05 -1.12 -11.74
CA HIS A 193 18.34 -0.40 -12.72
C HIS A 193 17.52 0.58 -11.86
N ILE A 194 18.15 1.70 -11.54
CA ILE A 194 17.46 2.93 -11.73
C ILE A 194 16.87 2.71 -13.12
N LYS A 195 15.68 2.07 -13.16
CA LYS A 195 14.75 2.32 -14.25
C LYS A 195 14.67 3.82 -14.15
N ILE A 196 15.52 4.47 -14.94
CA ILE A 196 15.37 5.90 -15.21
C ILE A 196 13.97 5.92 -15.72
N SER A 197 13.09 6.13 -14.77
CA SER A 197 11.65 6.05 -14.97
C SER A 197 11.46 6.89 -16.19
N LYS A 198 10.63 6.46 -17.17
CA LYS A 198 10.28 7.31 -18.31
C LYS A 198 9.97 8.74 -17.85
N GLY A 199 9.58 8.90 -16.56
CA GLY A 199 9.46 10.16 -15.86
C GLY A 199 10.78 10.91 -15.62
N ILE A 200 11.90 10.25 -15.31
CA ILE A 200 13.20 10.94 -15.16
C ILE A 200 13.72 11.35 -16.54
N ILE A 201 13.53 10.51 -17.56
CA ILE A 201 13.87 10.89 -18.96
C ILE A 201 12.97 12.05 -19.42
N ALA A 202 11.66 12.00 -19.14
CA ALA A 202 10.75 13.09 -19.43
C ALA A 202 11.10 14.35 -18.63
N PHE A 203 11.54 14.23 -17.38
CA PHE A 203 11.99 15.34 -16.55
C PHE A 203 13.31 15.94 -17.06
N THR A 204 14.29 15.11 -17.49
CA THR A 204 15.54 15.60 -18.08
C THR A 204 15.31 16.22 -19.46
N ILE A 205 14.40 15.70 -20.27
CA ILE A 205 13.99 16.30 -21.55
C ILE A 205 13.25 17.62 -21.30
N LEU A 206 12.33 17.67 -20.32
CA LEU A 206 11.63 18.90 -19.93
C LEU A 206 12.62 19.96 -19.43
N PHE A 207 13.61 19.55 -18.62
CA PHE A 207 14.67 20.43 -18.13
C PHE A 207 15.60 20.91 -19.27
N ALA A 208 15.94 20.05 -20.23
CA ALA A 208 16.70 20.45 -21.42
C ALA A 208 15.89 21.37 -22.32
N CYS A 209 14.58 21.19 -22.43
CA CYS A 209 13.71 22.12 -23.18
C CYS A 209 13.62 23.50 -22.53
N THR A 210 13.80 23.64 -21.20
CA THR A 210 13.82 24.95 -20.53
C THR A 210 15.03 25.82 -20.95
N ALA A 211 16.14 25.18 -21.38
CA ALA A 211 17.32 25.90 -21.87
C ALA A 211 17.11 26.61 -23.25
N ILE A 212 16.00 26.31 -23.93
CA ILE A 212 15.68 26.84 -25.28
C ILE A 212 14.61 27.96 -25.22
N LEU A 213 14.00 28.17 -24.02
CA LEU A 213 12.93 29.15 -23.84
C LEU A 213 13.49 30.58 -23.67
N PRO A 214 12.80 31.63 -24.19
CA PRO A 214 13.21 33.01 -23.99
C PRO A 214 13.19 33.40 -22.50
N ASP A 215 14.13 34.26 -22.07
CA ASP A 215 14.39 34.63 -20.68
C ASP A 215 13.14 35.04 -19.88
N PHE A 216 12.21 35.76 -20.49
CA PHE A 216 10.94 36.16 -19.84
C PHE A 216 10.04 34.96 -19.51
N MET A 217 10.03 33.96 -20.36
CA MET A 217 9.23 32.73 -20.15
C MET A 217 9.90 31.80 -19.14
N LEU A 218 11.24 31.80 -19.11
CA LEU A 218 12.07 31.11 -18.15
C LEU A 218 11.89 31.65 -16.74
N ILE A 219 11.86 32.95 -16.53
CA ILE A 219 11.67 33.58 -15.21
C ILE A 219 10.31 33.20 -14.65
N LYS A 220 9.24 33.30 -15.44
CA LYS A 220 7.88 32.92 -15.01
C LYS A 220 7.74 31.42 -14.75
N LEU A 221 8.40 30.58 -15.56
CA LEU A 221 8.43 29.14 -15.37
C LEU A 221 9.23 28.78 -14.09
N TYR A 222 10.34 29.46 -13.84
CA TYR A 222 11.17 29.28 -12.66
C TYR A 222 10.41 29.65 -11.38
N GLU A 223 9.72 30.78 -11.34
CA GLU A 223 8.88 31.19 -10.21
C GLU A 223 7.76 30.18 -9.90
N ASN A 224 7.10 29.68 -10.93
CA ASN A 224 6.07 28.66 -10.79
C ASN A 224 6.63 27.32 -10.33
N LEU A 225 7.79 26.89 -10.84
CA LEU A 225 8.46 25.66 -10.41
C LEU A 225 8.96 25.77 -8.97
N GLN A 226 9.55 26.90 -8.60
CA GLN A 226 9.99 27.16 -7.22
C GLN A 226 8.81 27.16 -6.26
N SER A 227 7.71 27.81 -6.60
CA SER A 227 6.48 27.81 -5.79
C SER A 227 5.90 26.39 -5.65
N THR A 228 5.82 25.64 -6.75
CA THR A 228 5.36 24.24 -6.75
C THR A 228 6.26 23.36 -5.88
N ALA A 229 7.58 23.48 -6.00
CA ALA A 229 8.54 22.72 -5.21
C ALA A 229 8.43 23.05 -3.71
N THR A 230 8.29 24.33 -3.38
CA THR A 230 8.13 24.77 -1.99
C THR A 230 6.85 24.23 -1.38
N ILE A 231 5.73 24.31 -2.08
CA ILE A 231 4.44 23.76 -1.62
C ILE A 231 4.52 22.23 -1.49
N PHE A 232 5.12 21.56 -2.47
CA PHE A 232 5.30 20.10 -2.45
C PHE A 232 6.12 19.64 -1.23
N LEU A 233 7.27 20.28 -1.00
CA LEU A 233 8.12 19.97 0.17
C LEU A 233 7.40 20.26 1.48
N SER A 234 6.67 21.36 1.57
CA SER A 234 5.90 21.71 2.78
C SER A 234 4.85 20.63 3.09
N ILE A 235 4.13 20.15 2.08
CA ILE A 235 3.14 19.06 2.23
C ILE A 235 3.83 17.78 2.73
N LEU A 236 4.98 17.41 2.17
CA LEU A 236 5.70 16.19 2.57
C LEU A 236 6.24 16.30 4.01
N ILE A 237 6.90 17.41 4.34
CA ILE A 237 7.48 17.62 5.69
C ILE A 237 6.37 17.59 6.77
N GLU A 238 5.22 18.19 6.48
CA GLU A 238 4.08 18.18 7.39
C GLU A 238 3.44 16.79 7.49
N ALA A 239 3.25 16.08 6.36
CA ALA A 239 2.49 14.83 6.32
C ALA A 239 3.26 13.61 6.86
N ILE A 240 4.58 13.53 6.66
CA ILE A 240 5.41 12.36 7.01
C ILE A 240 5.26 11.94 8.49
N PRO A 241 5.44 12.84 9.49
CA PRO A 241 5.34 12.45 10.90
C PRO A 241 3.94 11.98 11.27
N PHE A 242 2.90 12.60 10.73
CA PHE A 242 1.52 12.22 11.03
C PHE A 242 1.11 10.90 10.36
N ILE A 243 1.59 10.62 9.15
CA ILE A 243 1.35 9.33 8.49
C ILE A 243 2.10 8.21 9.23
N LEU A 244 3.32 8.48 9.70
CA LEU A 244 4.06 7.51 10.51
C LEU A 244 3.30 7.19 11.80
N LEU A 245 2.82 8.22 12.51
CA LEU A 245 1.99 8.05 13.71
C LEU A 245 0.70 7.28 13.39
N GLY A 246 0.01 7.65 12.33
CA GLY A 246 -1.22 6.98 11.87
C GLY A 246 -0.99 5.52 11.48
N ALA A 247 0.10 5.21 10.80
CA ALA A 247 0.48 3.83 10.47
C ALA A 247 0.81 3.00 11.71
N PHE A 248 1.44 3.63 12.71
CA PHE A 248 1.73 2.99 14.00
C PHE A 248 0.45 2.67 14.76
N ILE A 249 -0.47 3.63 14.87
CA ILE A 249 -1.79 3.44 15.50
C ILE A 249 -2.61 2.39 14.74
N SER A 250 -2.62 2.45 13.41
CA SER A 250 -3.28 1.46 12.55
C SER A 250 -2.78 0.04 12.84
N SER A 251 -1.46 -0.12 12.96
CA SER A 251 -0.83 -1.42 13.27
C SER A 251 -1.18 -1.90 14.68
N ILE A 252 -1.22 -1.01 15.68
CA ILE A 252 -1.67 -1.34 17.04
C ILE A 252 -3.13 -1.83 17.01
N ILE A 253 -4.02 -1.12 16.32
CA ILE A 253 -5.42 -1.51 16.17
C ILE A 253 -5.52 -2.90 15.53
N GLN A 254 -4.73 -3.17 14.48
CA GLN A 254 -4.75 -4.43 13.77
C GLN A 254 -4.28 -5.61 14.63
N ILE A 255 -3.33 -5.42 15.53
CA ILE A 255 -2.72 -6.49 16.33
C ILE A 255 -3.41 -6.68 17.67
N PHE A 256 -3.70 -5.59 18.38
CA PHE A 256 -4.21 -5.68 19.76
C PHE A 256 -5.73 -5.73 19.88
N ILE A 257 -6.48 -5.15 18.92
CA ILE A 257 -7.93 -5.11 19.02
C ILE A 257 -8.53 -6.30 18.26
N PRO A 258 -9.22 -7.24 18.93
CA PRO A 258 -9.87 -8.36 18.25
C PRO A 258 -10.99 -7.88 17.33
N SER A 259 -11.08 -8.42 16.11
CA SER A 259 -12.12 -8.07 15.13
C SER A 259 -13.54 -8.26 15.69
N GLY A 260 -13.77 -9.28 16.51
CA GLY A 260 -15.06 -9.54 17.15
C GLY A 260 -15.53 -8.42 18.09
N TRP A 261 -14.62 -7.74 18.80
CA TRP A 261 -14.98 -6.62 19.67
C TRP A 261 -15.40 -5.38 18.91
N ILE A 262 -14.66 -5.06 17.83
CA ILE A 262 -14.98 -3.94 16.92
C ILE A 262 -16.34 -4.20 16.27
N MET A 263 -16.54 -5.40 15.73
CA MET A 263 -17.82 -5.77 15.10
C MET A 263 -18.98 -5.69 16.09
N LYS A 264 -18.83 -6.16 17.34
CA LYS A 264 -19.90 -6.15 18.33
C LYS A 264 -20.32 -4.71 18.73
N LYS A 265 -19.39 -3.77 18.80
CA LYS A 265 -19.68 -2.36 19.15
C LYS A 265 -20.04 -1.48 17.95
N MET A 266 -19.50 -1.75 16.75
CA MET A 266 -19.66 -0.89 15.58
C MET A 266 -20.55 -1.50 14.47
N SER A 267 -20.96 -2.79 14.55
CA SER A 267 -21.78 -3.42 13.51
C SER A 267 -23.27 -3.13 13.58
N GLY A 268 -23.73 -2.39 14.59
CA GLY A 268 -25.12 -1.99 14.67
C GLY A 268 -25.44 -0.83 13.70
N GLN A 269 -26.48 -0.97 12.86
CA GLN A 269 -27.08 0.16 12.12
C GLN A 269 -27.82 1.11 13.08
N ARG A 270 -27.42 1.15 14.36
CA ARG A 270 -28.05 2.00 15.37
C ARG A 270 -27.42 3.39 15.31
N PHE A 271 -28.22 4.40 15.42
CA PHE A 271 -27.77 5.81 15.48
C PHE A 271 -26.66 6.03 16.53
N SER A 272 -26.69 5.28 17.63
CA SER A 272 -25.63 5.32 18.66
C SER A 272 -24.25 4.91 18.14
N SER A 273 -24.15 4.00 17.15
CA SER A 273 -22.86 3.62 16.55
C SER A 273 -22.29 4.70 15.64
N PHE A 274 -23.15 5.47 14.97
CA PHE A 274 -22.75 6.63 14.16
C PHE A 274 -22.25 7.76 15.04
N LEU A 275 -22.95 8.02 16.14
CA LEU A 275 -22.51 9.01 17.11
C LEU A 275 -21.18 8.63 17.75
N ALA A 276 -21.00 7.37 18.13
CA ALA A 276 -19.73 6.86 18.66
C ALA A 276 -18.58 6.99 17.67
N ALA A 277 -18.80 6.70 16.39
CA ALA A 277 -17.80 6.87 15.33
C ALA A 277 -17.42 8.34 15.14
N SER A 278 -18.42 9.25 15.15
CA SER A 278 -18.19 10.69 15.05
C SER A 278 -17.40 11.22 16.25
N LEU A 279 -17.78 10.84 17.47
CA LEU A 279 -17.04 11.23 18.69
C LEU A 279 -15.61 10.70 18.68
N ALA A 280 -15.41 9.45 18.28
CA ALA A 280 -14.06 8.89 18.14
C ALA A 280 -13.19 9.70 17.16
N GLY A 281 -13.78 10.18 16.05
CA GLY A 281 -13.09 11.04 15.09
C GLY A 281 -12.73 12.41 15.69
N ILE A 282 -13.66 13.05 16.41
CA ILE A 282 -13.46 14.38 17.02
C ILE A 282 -12.31 14.37 18.04
N PHE A 283 -12.23 13.34 18.87
CA PHE A 283 -11.20 13.24 19.91
C PHE A 283 -9.84 12.77 19.39
N MET A 284 -9.72 12.47 18.10
CA MET A 284 -8.45 12.02 17.52
C MET A 284 -7.58 13.24 17.12
N PRO A 285 -6.50 13.56 17.86
CA PRO A 285 -5.69 14.74 17.60
C PRO A 285 -4.68 14.50 16.48
N ILE A 286 -5.13 13.99 15.34
CA ILE A 286 -4.29 13.64 14.20
C ILE A 286 -4.82 14.37 12.96
N CYS A 287 -3.92 14.85 12.09
CA CYS A 287 -4.30 15.48 10.83
C CYS A 287 -4.89 14.45 9.83
N ASP A 288 -5.52 14.96 8.78
CA ASP A 288 -6.25 14.19 7.76
C ASP A 288 -5.37 13.11 7.13
N CYS A 289 -4.11 13.42 6.84
CA CYS A 289 -3.17 12.48 6.23
C CYS A 289 -2.86 11.29 7.18
N GLY A 290 -2.81 11.53 8.49
CA GLY A 290 -2.56 10.50 9.49
C GLY A 290 -3.78 9.62 9.78
N THR A 291 -5.00 10.11 9.52
CA THR A 291 -6.22 9.32 9.73
C THR A 291 -6.43 8.28 8.62
N VAL A 292 -5.90 8.49 7.41
CA VAL A 292 -6.05 7.55 6.29
C VAL A 292 -5.53 6.14 6.62
N PRO A 293 -4.30 5.94 7.14
CA PRO A 293 -3.85 4.61 7.55
C PRO A 293 -4.77 3.95 8.57
N ILE A 294 -5.33 4.72 9.52
CA ILE A 294 -6.24 4.22 10.54
C ILE A 294 -7.55 3.73 9.91
N VAL A 295 -8.12 4.53 8.99
CA VAL A 295 -9.31 4.18 8.21
C VAL A 295 -9.08 2.88 7.42
N LEU A 296 -7.94 2.76 6.75
CA LEU A 296 -7.56 1.55 6.03
C LEU A 296 -7.43 0.33 6.96
N GLY A 297 -6.85 0.52 8.14
CA GLY A 297 -6.74 -0.50 9.17
C GLY A 297 -8.09 -0.96 9.70
N LEU A 298 -9.01 -0.04 9.96
CA LEU A 298 -10.38 -0.34 10.40
C LEU A 298 -11.16 -1.12 9.32
N LEU A 299 -11.08 -0.70 8.05
CA LEU A 299 -11.72 -1.42 6.95
C LEU A 299 -11.18 -2.84 6.79
N LYS A 300 -9.87 -3.04 6.94
CA LYS A 300 -9.25 -4.39 6.92
C LYS A 300 -9.74 -5.28 8.06
N LYS A 301 -10.08 -4.70 9.21
CA LYS A 301 -10.67 -5.39 10.36
C LYS A 301 -12.16 -5.71 10.21
N GLY A 302 -12.78 -5.30 9.10
CA GLY A 302 -14.20 -5.55 8.82
C GLY A 302 -15.15 -4.55 9.46
N THR A 303 -14.67 -3.38 9.87
CA THR A 303 -15.55 -2.29 10.32
C THR A 303 -16.49 -1.89 9.19
N PRO A 304 -17.79 -1.69 9.44
CA PRO A 304 -18.72 -1.28 8.40
C PRO A 304 -18.31 0.07 7.79
N LEU A 305 -18.47 0.17 6.47
CA LEU A 305 -18.06 1.34 5.69
C LEU A 305 -18.67 2.67 6.20
N PRO A 306 -19.99 2.75 6.52
CA PRO A 306 -20.58 3.99 6.99
C PRO A 306 -19.89 4.54 8.25
N GLN A 307 -19.66 3.71 9.27
CA GLN A 307 -19.02 4.12 10.52
C GLN A 307 -17.58 4.57 10.30
N THR A 308 -16.85 3.87 9.46
CA THR A 308 -15.46 4.20 9.14
C THR A 308 -15.35 5.55 8.41
N LEU A 309 -16.28 5.83 7.50
CA LEU A 309 -16.33 7.11 6.79
C LEU A 309 -16.81 8.25 7.69
N ILE A 310 -17.78 8.02 8.60
CA ILE A 310 -18.17 9.00 9.61
C ILE A 310 -16.96 9.38 10.48
N PHE A 311 -16.23 8.40 10.96
CA PHE A 311 -15.00 8.62 11.74
C PHE A 311 -14.00 9.49 10.97
N TRP A 312 -13.75 9.16 9.69
CA TRP A 312 -12.83 9.92 8.86
C TRP A 312 -13.27 11.36 8.63
N LEU A 313 -14.53 11.58 8.22
CA LEU A 313 -15.08 12.90 7.95
C LEU A 313 -15.10 13.77 9.20
N ALA A 314 -15.53 13.21 10.34
CA ALA A 314 -15.58 13.92 11.60
C ALA A 314 -14.18 14.31 12.08
N SER A 315 -13.18 13.42 11.96
CA SER A 315 -11.79 13.70 12.31
C SER A 315 -11.19 14.81 11.45
N SER A 316 -11.50 14.84 10.16
CA SER A 316 -10.97 15.83 9.22
C SER A 316 -11.57 17.23 9.43
N ALA A 317 -12.86 17.30 9.80
CA ALA A 317 -13.56 18.59 9.92
C ALA A 317 -13.51 19.20 11.31
N VAL A 318 -13.51 18.39 12.38
CA VAL A 318 -13.83 18.79 13.76
C VAL A 318 -12.73 18.44 14.76
N ASN A 319 -11.50 18.29 14.32
CA ASN A 319 -10.36 18.11 15.22
C ASN A 319 -10.14 19.38 16.06
N PRO A 320 -9.86 19.29 17.38
CA PRO A 320 -9.59 20.44 18.24
C PRO A 320 -8.53 21.41 17.71
N VAL A 321 -7.45 20.89 17.12
CA VAL A 321 -6.40 21.72 16.50
C VAL A 321 -6.96 22.54 15.34
N VAL A 322 -7.80 21.92 14.52
CA VAL A 322 -8.43 22.53 13.35
C VAL A 322 -9.47 23.59 13.74
N LEU A 323 -10.19 23.39 14.83
CA LEU A 323 -11.10 24.40 15.36
C LEU A 323 -10.34 25.64 15.87
N MET A 324 -9.21 25.43 16.54
CA MET A 324 -8.32 26.50 16.95
C MET A 324 -7.80 27.33 15.77
N THR A 325 -7.43 26.69 14.65
CA THR A 325 -6.96 27.42 13.46
C THR A 325 -8.04 28.32 12.87
N VAL A 326 -9.32 27.93 12.90
CA VAL A 326 -10.43 28.80 12.47
C VAL A 326 -10.60 29.98 13.44
N TYR A 327 -10.48 29.73 14.74
CA TYR A 327 -10.55 30.83 15.74
C TYR A 327 -9.48 31.88 15.49
N TYR A 328 -8.22 31.46 15.27
CA TYR A 328 -7.12 32.39 14.98
C TYR A 328 -7.21 33.02 13.59
N ALA A 329 -7.74 32.31 12.60
CA ALA A 329 -7.92 32.85 11.27
C ALA A 329 -9.04 33.91 11.20
N PHE A 330 -10.09 33.79 12.02
CA PHE A 330 -11.28 34.67 12.02
C PHE A 330 -11.59 35.23 13.41
N PRO A 331 -10.68 36.01 14.02
CA PRO A 331 -10.88 36.55 15.36
C PRO A 331 -12.11 37.47 15.43
N ASP A 332 -12.45 38.14 14.32
CA ASP A 332 -13.59 39.03 14.20
C ASP A 332 -14.95 38.31 14.18
N LYS A 333 -14.93 36.98 13.93
CA LYS A 333 -16.15 36.16 13.72
C LYS A 333 -16.03 34.79 14.39
N PRO A 334 -15.97 34.71 15.72
CA PRO A 334 -15.74 33.45 16.45
C PRO A 334 -16.85 32.40 16.25
N TYR A 335 -18.05 32.83 15.86
CA TYR A 335 -19.16 31.91 15.55
C TYR A 335 -18.86 30.93 14.41
N LEU A 336 -17.89 31.25 13.54
CA LEU A 336 -17.48 30.38 12.44
C LEU A 336 -16.85 29.06 12.92
N VAL A 337 -16.27 29.05 14.12
CA VAL A 337 -15.77 27.83 14.77
C VAL A 337 -16.92 26.85 15.02
N PHE A 338 -18.01 27.36 15.59
CA PHE A 338 -19.21 26.55 15.86
C PHE A 338 -19.90 26.15 14.57
N LEU A 339 -19.94 27.02 13.57
CA LEU A 339 -20.48 26.72 12.24
C LEU A 339 -19.68 25.57 11.57
N ARG A 340 -18.34 25.62 11.64
CA ARG A 340 -17.48 24.54 11.12
C ARG A 340 -17.75 23.22 11.84
N MET A 341 -17.83 23.26 13.18
CA MET A 341 -18.10 22.08 13.99
C MET A 341 -19.45 21.46 13.65
N TYR A 342 -20.50 22.27 13.61
CA TYR A 342 -21.86 21.82 13.29
C TYR A 342 -21.95 21.27 11.87
N ALA A 343 -21.45 21.99 10.87
CA ALA A 343 -21.46 21.57 9.48
C ALA A 343 -20.66 20.27 9.25
N GLY A 344 -19.48 20.18 9.87
CA GLY A 344 -18.64 18.99 9.77
C GLY A 344 -19.31 17.74 10.32
N ILE A 345 -19.89 17.82 11.52
CA ILE A 345 -20.60 16.70 12.15
C ILE A 345 -21.84 16.33 11.33
N LEU A 346 -22.63 17.32 10.91
CA LEU A 346 -23.86 17.09 10.15
C LEU A 346 -23.57 16.39 8.83
N ILE A 347 -22.60 16.89 8.05
CA ILE A 347 -22.20 16.28 6.76
C ILE A 347 -21.70 14.85 6.99
N ALA A 348 -20.88 14.60 8.02
CA ALA A 348 -20.38 13.28 8.36
C ALA A 348 -21.51 12.29 8.67
N LEU A 349 -22.44 12.67 9.55
CA LEU A 349 -23.56 11.83 9.97
C LEU A 349 -24.54 11.57 8.82
N VAL A 350 -24.91 12.58 8.04
CA VAL A 350 -25.83 12.43 6.91
C VAL A 350 -25.20 11.57 5.81
N THR A 351 -23.92 11.76 5.52
CA THR A 351 -23.19 10.90 4.55
C THR A 351 -23.19 9.44 5.00
N GLY A 352 -22.90 9.19 6.27
CA GLY A 352 -22.95 7.84 6.83
C GLY A 352 -24.33 7.22 6.79
N LEU A 353 -25.38 8.01 7.05
CA LEU A 353 -26.78 7.57 6.98
C LEU A 353 -27.17 7.19 5.54
N ILE A 354 -26.84 8.03 4.55
CA ILE A 354 -27.10 7.76 3.13
C ILE A 354 -26.42 6.44 2.71
N LEU A 355 -25.16 6.25 3.08
CA LEU A 355 -24.41 5.02 2.76
C LEU A 355 -24.99 3.79 3.46
N SER A 356 -25.48 3.95 4.69
CA SER A 356 -26.14 2.87 5.42
C SER A 356 -27.45 2.43 4.77
N ILE A 357 -28.27 3.38 4.27
CA ILE A 357 -29.51 3.11 3.56
C ILE A 357 -29.25 2.46 2.20
N SER A 358 -28.18 2.84 1.52
CA SER A 358 -27.80 2.31 0.20
C SER A 358 -27.38 0.84 0.22
N LYS A 359 -27.32 0.18 1.41
CA LYS A 359 -26.95 -1.23 1.61
C LYS A 359 -25.66 -1.65 0.89
N ILE A 360 -24.74 -0.71 0.72
CA ILE A 360 -23.42 -0.98 0.10
C ILE A 360 -22.58 -1.77 1.10
N GLU A 361 -22.31 -3.02 0.79
CA GLU A 361 -21.48 -3.86 1.64
C GLU A 361 -20.01 -3.47 1.52
N THR A 362 -19.30 -3.51 2.65
CA THR A 362 -17.86 -3.20 2.69
C THR A 362 -17.05 -4.08 1.74
N LYS A 363 -17.51 -5.31 1.50
CA LYS A 363 -16.87 -6.26 0.57
C LYS A 363 -16.91 -5.79 -0.89
N ASP A 364 -18.01 -5.12 -1.31
CA ASP A 364 -18.17 -4.64 -2.69
C ASP A 364 -17.27 -3.44 -2.98
N VAL A 365 -16.97 -2.68 -1.95
CA VAL A 365 -16.22 -1.43 -2.00
C VAL A 365 -14.71 -1.66 -2.01
N ILE A 366 -14.25 -2.69 -1.31
CA ILE A 366 -12.83 -3.00 -1.21
C ILE A 366 -12.32 -3.57 -2.54
N ASN A 367 -11.17 -3.06 -2.97
CA ASN A 367 -10.48 -3.51 -4.17
C ASN A 367 -9.63 -4.75 -3.84
N HIS A 368 -10.16 -5.95 -4.09
CA HIS A 368 -9.45 -7.21 -3.82
C HIS A 368 -8.19 -7.41 -4.67
N ASN A 369 -8.04 -6.69 -5.80
CA ASN A 369 -6.88 -6.83 -6.68
C ASN A 369 -5.63 -6.12 -6.14
N ASN A 370 -5.81 -5.12 -5.26
CA ASN A 370 -4.72 -4.30 -4.69
C ASN A 370 -4.47 -4.56 -3.21
N THR A 371 -5.24 -5.44 -2.58
CA THR A 371 -4.85 -5.91 -1.26
C THR A 371 -3.58 -6.72 -1.44
N GLY A 372 -2.43 -6.07 -1.28
CA GLY A 372 -1.15 -6.71 -1.03
C GLY A 372 -1.29 -7.76 0.07
N PRO A 373 -0.29 -8.57 0.35
CA PRO A 373 -0.41 -9.69 1.27
C PRO A 373 -1.28 -9.26 2.44
N LYS A 374 -2.27 -10.07 2.80
CA LYS A 374 -3.19 -9.81 3.90
C LYS A 374 -2.34 -9.66 5.16
N ILE A 375 -1.73 -8.48 5.35
CA ILE A 375 -0.83 -8.19 6.48
C ILE A 375 -1.52 -8.48 7.82
N GLY A 376 -2.86 -8.45 7.83
CA GLY A 376 -3.64 -8.82 9.01
C GLY A 376 -3.77 -10.32 9.24
N SER A 377 -3.77 -11.18 8.19
CA SER A 377 -3.81 -12.64 8.35
C SER A 377 -2.40 -13.23 8.47
N ASP A 378 -1.45 -12.76 7.66
CA ASP A 378 -0.10 -13.34 7.63
C ASP A 378 0.77 -12.90 8.84
N ILE A 379 0.49 -11.73 9.44
CA ILE A 379 1.11 -11.32 10.71
C ILE A 379 0.35 -11.90 11.92
N LEU A 380 -0.97 -12.17 11.81
CA LEU A 380 -1.77 -12.75 12.87
C LEU A 380 -1.64 -14.28 12.94
N ASP A 381 -1.35 -14.95 11.81
CA ASP A 381 -1.14 -16.41 11.75
C ASP A 381 0.29 -16.81 12.15
N LEU A 382 1.25 -15.90 12.13
CA LEU A 382 2.51 -16.07 12.86
C LEU A 382 2.17 -15.96 14.35
N LYS A 383 2.19 -17.07 15.06
CA LYS A 383 2.11 -17.13 16.52
C LYS A 383 3.24 -16.31 17.14
N TYR A 384 3.04 -14.99 17.24
CA TYR A 384 3.90 -14.14 18.06
C TYR A 384 3.58 -14.44 19.53
N GLU A 385 4.24 -15.44 20.08
CA GLU A 385 4.16 -15.76 21.49
C GLU A 385 4.97 -14.73 22.28
N GLY A 386 4.28 -14.02 23.17
CA GLY A 386 4.87 -13.04 24.09
C GLY A 386 4.68 -11.56 23.71
N LYS A 387 4.89 -10.68 24.70
CA LYS A 387 4.73 -9.22 24.56
C LYS A 387 5.73 -8.60 23.57
N ILE A 388 6.95 -9.14 23.51
CA ILE A 388 8.04 -8.64 22.64
C ILE A 388 7.74 -8.96 21.16
N GLY A 389 7.24 -10.15 20.85
CA GLY A 389 6.84 -10.52 19.49
C GLY A 389 5.72 -9.64 18.94
N LYS A 390 4.73 -9.28 19.76
CA LYS A 390 3.64 -8.37 19.37
C LYS A 390 4.14 -6.97 19.07
N LEU A 391 5.13 -6.46 19.81
CA LEU A 391 5.71 -5.14 19.56
C LEU A 391 6.50 -5.12 18.24
N GLU A 392 7.27 -6.17 17.95
CA GLU A 392 7.97 -6.32 16.68
C GLU A 392 6.98 -6.38 15.50
N ALA A 393 5.88 -7.08 15.66
CA ALA A 393 4.79 -7.13 14.68
C ALA A 393 4.17 -5.75 14.43
N VAL A 394 3.97 -4.93 15.49
CA VAL A 394 3.49 -3.55 15.35
C VAL A 394 4.45 -2.70 14.51
N VAL A 395 5.74 -2.74 14.81
CA VAL A 395 6.74 -1.96 14.07
C VAL A 395 6.82 -2.40 12.61
N LYS A 396 6.83 -3.71 12.36
CA LYS A 396 6.85 -4.28 11.00
C LYS A 396 5.58 -3.90 10.22
N GLY A 397 4.41 -4.02 10.85
CA GLY A 397 3.13 -3.61 10.27
C GLY A 397 3.06 -2.11 9.96
N ALA A 398 3.50 -1.27 10.90
CA ALA A 398 3.57 0.18 10.71
C ALA A 398 4.50 0.57 9.56
N ARG A 399 5.68 -0.05 9.46
CA ARG A 399 6.62 0.16 8.34
C ARG A 399 5.96 -0.16 6.99
N LEU A 400 5.31 -1.31 6.87
CA LEU A 400 4.68 -1.73 5.61
C LEU A 400 3.51 -0.80 5.23
N GLU A 401 2.68 -0.40 6.19
CA GLU A 401 1.57 0.53 5.97
C GLU A 401 2.08 1.92 5.56
N PHE A 402 3.13 2.41 6.22
CA PHE A 402 3.76 3.69 5.91
C PHE A 402 4.27 3.75 4.46
N PHE A 403 5.09 2.79 4.03
CA PHE A 403 5.62 2.79 2.66
C PHE A 403 4.53 2.60 1.60
N ARG A 404 3.47 1.89 1.93
CA ARG A 404 2.31 1.71 1.06
C ARG A 404 1.61 3.04 0.80
N VAL A 405 1.30 3.79 1.85
CA VAL A 405 0.59 5.08 1.77
C VAL A 405 1.47 6.17 1.17
N MET A 406 2.78 6.17 1.47
CA MET A 406 3.74 7.16 0.96
C MET A 406 3.79 7.26 -0.56
N LYS A 407 3.62 6.18 -1.30
CA LYS A 407 3.61 6.20 -2.77
C LYS A 407 2.51 7.12 -3.31
N TYR A 408 1.32 6.99 -2.75
CA TYR A 408 0.14 7.77 -3.16
C TYR A 408 0.22 9.20 -2.65
N LEU A 409 0.80 9.40 -1.45
CA LEU A 409 1.04 10.74 -0.92
C LEU A 409 1.95 11.55 -1.83
N ILE A 410 3.10 10.99 -2.25
CA ILE A 410 4.06 11.69 -3.11
C ILE A 410 3.41 12.12 -4.43
N ILE A 411 2.68 11.21 -5.08
CA ILE A 411 1.97 11.51 -6.34
C ILE A 411 0.88 12.57 -6.08
N GLY A 412 0.07 12.40 -5.03
CA GLY A 412 -1.00 13.32 -4.68
C GLY A 412 -0.48 14.71 -4.30
N ALA A 413 0.58 14.79 -3.51
CA ALA A 413 1.21 16.04 -3.10
C ALA A 413 1.82 16.78 -4.29
N PHE A 414 2.48 16.08 -5.21
CA PHE A 414 3.03 16.69 -6.43
C PHE A 414 1.93 17.28 -7.31
N LEU A 415 0.89 16.51 -7.60
CA LEU A 415 -0.22 16.96 -8.43
C LEU A 415 -0.98 18.11 -7.77
N SER A 416 -1.18 18.03 -6.46
CA SER A 416 -1.84 19.06 -5.68
C SER A 416 -1.04 20.38 -5.64
N SER A 417 0.29 20.32 -5.43
CA SER A 417 1.15 21.52 -5.43
C SER A 417 1.16 22.21 -6.79
N PHE A 418 1.20 21.42 -7.87
CA PHE A 418 1.11 21.95 -9.22
C PHE A 418 -0.25 22.64 -9.47
N LEU A 419 -1.36 21.97 -9.15
CA LEU A 419 -2.70 22.54 -9.29
C LEU A 419 -2.88 23.79 -8.43
N GLN A 420 -2.35 23.80 -7.20
CA GLN A 420 -2.43 24.96 -6.32
C GLN A 420 -1.69 26.17 -6.89
N THR A 421 -0.54 25.97 -7.49
CA THR A 421 0.24 27.06 -8.15
C THR A 421 -0.53 27.63 -9.34
N VAL A 422 -1.10 26.78 -10.19
CA VAL A 422 -1.86 27.20 -11.38
C VAL A 422 -3.21 27.81 -11.00
N LEU A 423 -3.97 27.17 -10.13
CA LEU A 423 -5.33 27.60 -9.76
C LEU A 423 -5.33 28.91 -8.96
N SER A 424 -4.33 29.13 -8.10
CA SER A 424 -4.28 30.34 -7.26
C SER A 424 -4.28 31.64 -8.07
N GLN A 425 -3.67 31.62 -9.25
CA GLN A 425 -3.65 32.77 -10.17
C GLN A 425 -4.99 32.91 -10.94
N THR A 426 -5.56 31.79 -11.38
CA THR A 426 -6.79 31.76 -12.17
C THR A 426 -8.03 32.07 -11.32
N LEU A 427 -8.09 31.59 -10.08
CA LEU A 427 -9.19 31.85 -9.15
C LEU A 427 -9.35 33.34 -8.82
N LYS A 428 -8.27 34.12 -8.77
CA LYS A 428 -8.33 35.57 -8.56
C LYS A 428 -9.08 36.29 -9.67
N ASN A 429 -9.08 35.74 -10.89
CA ASN A 429 -9.69 36.35 -12.08
C ASN A 429 -11.11 35.82 -12.36
N LEU A 430 -11.49 34.66 -11.83
CA LEU A 430 -12.79 33.99 -12.06
C LEU A 430 -13.89 34.43 -11.09
N LEU A 431 -13.71 35.53 -10.37
CA LEU A 431 -14.64 36.00 -9.35
C LEU A 431 -15.94 36.49 -9.98
N SER A 432 -16.94 35.64 -9.87
CA SER A 432 -18.28 35.87 -10.37
C SER A 432 -19.16 36.55 -9.33
N THR A 433 -20.06 37.42 -9.78
CA THR A 433 -21.10 38.01 -8.96
C THR A 433 -22.19 37.02 -8.52
N ASN A 434 -22.31 35.89 -9.22
CA ASN A 434 -23.32 34.88 -8.94
C ASN A 434 -22.94 33.99 -7.76
N LEU A 435 -23.75 34.00 -6.70
CA LEU A 435 -23.55 33.24 -5.46
C LEU A 435 -23.38 31.74 -5.69
N SER A 436 -24.24 31.13 -6.50
CA SER A 436 -24.15 29.70 -6.82
C SER A 436 -22.85 29.32 -7.49
N LEU A 437 -22.32 30.18 -8.36
CA LEU A 437 -21.03 29.95 -9.01
C LEU A 437 -19.87 30.11 -8.04
N GLN A 438 -19.96 31.04 -7.06
CA GLN A 438 -18.97 31.14 -5.97
C GLN A 438 -18.89 29.83 -5.17
N PHE A 439 -20.02 29.20 -4.84
CA PHE A 439 -20.03 27.91 -4.16
C PHE A 439 -19.39 26.82 -4.99
N LEU A 440 -19.73 26.69 -6.27
CA LEU A 440 -19.15 25.66 -7.14
C LEU A 440 -17.63 25.83 -7.30
N ILE A 441 -17.17 27.07 -7.48
CA ILE A 441 -15.75 27.38 -7.57
C ILE A 441 -15.03 27.03 -6.27
N MET A 442 -15.59 27.39 -5.11
CA MET A 442 -14.97 27.15 -3.81
C MET A 442 -14.95 25.66 -3.45
N ILE A 443 -16.00 24.90 -3.80
CA ILE A 443 -16.03 23.44 -3.64
C ILE A 443 -15.00 22.79 -4.57
N ALA A 444 -14.92 23.19 -5.84
CA ALA A 444 -13.89 22.69 -6.75
C ALA A 444 -12.48 23.02 -6.24
N ALA A 445 -12.25 24.27 -5.80
CA ALA A 445 -10.99 24.69 -5.22
C ALA A 445 -10.63 23.85 -3.97
N SER A 446 -11.61 23.51 -3.12
CA SER A 446 -11.39 22.70 -1.92
C SER A 446 -10.84 21.29 -2.24
N ILE A 447 -11.31 20.69 -3.33
CA ILE A 447 -10.87 19.37 -3.77
C ILE A 447 -9.47 19.43 -4.37
N PHE A 448 -9.25 20.38 -5.30
CA PHE A 448 -8.04 20.41 -6.10
C PHE A 448 -6.85 21.07 -5.42
N MET A 449 -7.07 22.08 -4.57
CA MET A 449 -5.98 22.73 -3.84
C MET A 449 -5.38 21.85 -2.77
N SER A 450 -6.10 20.84 -2.27
CA SER A 450 -5.60 19.82 -1.32
C SER A 450 -4.81 20.44 -0.15
N THR A 451 -5.33 21.51 0.41
CA THR A 451 -4.67 22.21 1.51
C THR A 451 -4.85 21.44 2.81
N CYS A 452 -3.86 21.51 3.71
CA CYS A 452 -3.98 20.90 5.03
C CYS A 452 -5.11 21.53 5.82
N SER A 453 -5.78 20.75 6.67
CA SER A 453 -6.90 21.18 7.50
C SER A 453 -6.55 22.36 8.42
N THR A 454 -5.28 22.49 8.81
CA THR A 454 -4.77 23.59 9.63
C THR A 454 -4.54 24.87 8.82
N SER A 455 -3.94 24.79 7.65
CA SER A 455 -3.66 25.95 6.78
C SER A 455 -4.89 26.45 6.01
N ASN A 456 -5.88 25.58 5.81
CA ASN A 456 -7.07 25.84 5.01
C ASN A 456 -7.88 27.05 5.50
N ALA A 457 -7.96 27.27 6.82
CA ALA A 457 -8.64 28.42 7.42
C ALA A 457 -7.96 29.76 7.04
N PHE A 458 -6.64 29.82 7.07
CA PHE A 458 -5.88 31.03 6.71
C PHE A 458 -5.97 31.34 5.21
N ILE A 459 -5.91 30.30 4.37
CA ILE A 459 -6.10 30.44 2.93
C ILE A 459 -7.53 30.91 2.64
N GLY A 460 -8.52 30.32 3.28
CA GLY A 460 -9.93 30.74 3.18
C GLY A 460 -10.12 32.20 3.53
N ARG A 461 -9.46 32.70 4.60
CA ARG A 461 -9.53 34.14 4.93
C ARG A 461 -9.04 35.05 3.81
N SER A 462 -8.04 34.63 3.04
CA SER A 462 -7.52 35.44 1.94
C SER A 462 -8.54 35.64 0.81
N PHE A 463 -9.52 34.74 0.66
CA PHE A 463 -10.57 34.83 -0.35
C PHE A 463 -11.72 35.77 0.04
N LEU A 464 -11.85 36.14 1.32
CA LEU A 464 -12.92 37.05 1.79
C LEU A 464 -12.87 38.43 1.16
N LYS A 465 -11.75 38.85 0.55
CA LYS A 465 -11.68 40.13 -0.16
C LYS A 465 -12.65 40.21 -1.34
N ASN A 466 -13.00 39.07 -1.91
CA ASN A 466 -13.71 39.00 -3.18
C ASN A 466 -14.86 37.96 -3.19
N ILE A 467 -14.99 37.13 -2.17
CA ILE A 467 -15.97 36.03 -2.08
C ILE A 467 -16.74 36.16 -0.78
N SER A 468 -18.03 35.85 -0.83
CA SER A 468 -18.90 35.81 0.36
C SER A 468 -18.43 34.79 1.37
N ILE A 469 -18.77 35.01 2.65
CA ILE A 469 -18.26 34.20 3.77
C ILE A 469 -18.72 32.74 3.71
N MET A 470 -19.94 32.46 3.28
CA MET A 470 -20.47 31.10 3.26
C MET A 470 -19.83 30.20 2.19
N PRO A 471 -19.60 30.62 0.93
CA PRO A 471 -18.75 29.90 -0.01
C PRO A 471 -17.35 29.63 0.53
N VAL A 472 -16.73 30.60 1.22
CA VAL A 472 -15.42 30.40 1.87
C VAL A 472 -15.51 29.35 2.99
N MET A 473 -16.59 29.35 3.78
CA MET A 473 -16.79 28.30 4.80
C MET A 473 -17.01 26.93 4.17
N SER A 474 -17.68 26.84 3.02
CA SER A 474 -17.77 25.56 2.30
C SER A 474 -16.40 25.02 1.88
N PHE A 475 -15.49 25.89 1.40
CA PHE A 475 -14.10 25.54 1.12
C PHE A 475 -13.36 25.03 2.37
N ILE A 476 -13.52 25.74 3.51
CA ILE A 476 -12.84 25.42 4.77
C ILE A 476 -13.31 24.08 5.34
N VAL A 477 -14.60 23.76 5.23
CA VAL A 477 -15.16 22.50 5.78
C VAL A 477 -14.93 21.32 4.84
N LEU A 478 -15.19 21.50 3.54
CA LEU A 478 -15.13 20.41 2.58
C LEU A 478 -13.69 20.07 2.16
N GLY A 479 -12.75 21.03 2.22
CA GLY A 479 -11.35 20.81 1.83
C GLY A 479 -10.74 19.60 2.49
N PRO A 480 -10.68 19.51 3.80
CA PRO A 480 -10.12 18.34 4.50
C PRO A 480 -10.92 17.05 4.29
N MET A 481 -12.24 17.15 4.06
CA MET A 481 -13.10 15.99 3.81
C MET A 481 -12.91 15.39 2.42
N LEU A 482 -12.58 16.20 1.41
CA LEU A 482 -12.52 15.83 -0.01
C LEU A 482 -11.13 16.03 -0.62
N ASP A 483 -10.12 16.14 0.22
CA ASP A 483 -8.74 16.33 -0.19
C ASP A 483 -8.30 15.28 -1.23
N PHE A 484 -7.86 15.77 -2.40
CA PHE A 484 -7.46 14.92 -3.53
C PHE A 484 -6.35 13.93 -3.16
N LYS A 485 -5.34 14.34 -2.38
CA LYS A 485 -4.25 13.45 -1.95
C LYS A 485 -4.77 12.31 -1.04
N ASN A 486 -5.70 12.62 -0.13
CA ASN A 486 -6.31 11.64 0.76
C ASN A 486 -7.22 10.67 -0.02
N MET A 487 -7.98 11.18 -1.00
CA MET A 487 -8.79 10.36 -1.91
C MET A 487 -7.91 9.42 -2.74
N LEU A 488 -6.75 9.88 -3.19
CA LEU A 488 -5.79 9.06 -3.92
C LEU A 488 -5.20 7.96 -3.03
N MET A 489 -4.85 8.27 -1.77
CA MET A 489 -4.40 7.27 -0.80
C MET A 489 -5.47 6.21 -0.52
N LEU A 490 -6.73 6.61 -0.36
CA LEU A 490 -7.85 5.68 -0.17
C LEU A 490 -8.14 4.81 -1.41
N SER A 491 -7.82 5.29 -2.62
CA SER A 491 -8.04 4.57 -3.88
C SER A 491 -7.24 3.27 -3.99
N GLU A 492 -6.25 3.07 -3.13
CA GLU A 492 -5.54 1.80 -3.01
C GLU A 492 -6.46 0.66 -2.56
N THR A 493 -7.30 0.96 -1.56
CA THR A 493 -8.15 -0.07 -0.92
C THR A 493 -9.61 0.04 -1.37
N ILE A 494 -10.09 1.25 -1.67
CA ILE A 494 -11.46 1.52 -2.08
C ILE A 494 -11.53 1.68 -3.60
N LYS A 495 -12.49 1.03 -4.25
CA LYS A 495 -12.71 1.16 -5.69
C LYS A 495 -13.03 2.61 -6.06
N LYS A 496 -12.41 3.13 -7.12
CA LYS A 496 -12.57 4.53 -7.59
C LYS A 496 -14.03 4.96 -7.78
N LYS A 497 -14.90 4.06 -8.23
CA LYS A 497 -16.34 4.32 -8.41
C LYS A 497 -17.01 4.79 -7.11
N TYR A 498 -16.71 4.11 -6.00
CA TYR A 498 -17.30 4.46 -4.70
C TYR A 498 -16.68 5.72 -4.09
N LEU A 499 -15.39 5.97 -4.36
CA LEU A 499 -14.76 7.24 -3.96
C LEU A 499 -15.36 8.43 -4.68
N LEU A 500 -15.64 8.31 -5.98
CA LEU A 500 -16.33 9.35 -6.75
C LEU A 500 -17.76 9.59 -6.24
N LEU A 501 -18.51 8.51 -6.00
CA LEU A 501 -19.85 8.62 -5.42
C LEU A 501 -19.82 9.32 -4.05
N PHE A 502 -18.89 8.96 -3.21
CA PHE A 502 -18.68 9.57 -1.90
C PHE A 502 -18.35 11.07 -2.02
N ALA A 503 -17.41 11.44 -2.91
CA ALA A 503 -17.07 12.83 -3.15
C ALA A 503 -18.27 13.64 -3.65
N LEU A 504 -19.08 13.09 -4.53
CA LEU A 504 -20.31 13.71 -5.01
C LEU A 504 -21.34 13.93 -3.88
N ILE A 505 -21.57 12.93 -3.02
CA ILE A 505 -22.51 13.04 -1.90
C ILE A 505 -22.05 14.13 -0.95
N VAL A 506 -20.79 14.14 -0.53
CA VAL A 506 -20.25 15.13 0.41
C VAL A 506 -20.26 16.54 -0.20
N SER A 507 -19.90 16.69 -1.47
CA SER A 507 -19.95 17.98 -2.19
C SER A 507 -21.37 18.54 -2.28
N LEU A 508 -22.33 17.67 -2.62
CA LEU A 508 -23.75 18.06 -2.73
C LEU A 508 -24.32 18.47 -1.38
N LEU A 509 -24.05 17.67 -0.33
CA LEU A 509 -24.48 18.01 1.04
C LEU A 509 -23.88 19.31 1.53
N GLY A 510 -22.60 19.53 1.27
CA GLY A 510 -21.93 20.79 1.61
C GLY A 510 -22.52 21.98 0.87
N TYR A 511 -22.76 21.84 -0.45
CA TYR A 511 -23.42 22.88 -1.23
C TYR A 511 -24.80 23.21 -0.68
N LEU A 512 -25.66 22.22 -0.48
CA LEU A 512 -27.03 22.42 0.04
C LEU A 512 -27.02 23.06 1.42
N LEU A 513 -26.16 22.57 2.33
CA LEU A 513 -26.09 23.07 3.69
C LEU A 513 -25.67 24.55 3.72
N PHE A 514 -24.58 24.92 3.07
CA PHE A 514 -24.09 26.29 3.11
C PHE A 514 -24.94 27.25 2.26
N TYR A 515 -25.56 26.76 1.18
CA TYR A 515 -26.50 27.56 0.40
C TYR A 515 -27.78 27.86 1.18
N THR A 516 -28.35 26.89 1.90
CA THR A 516 -29.53 27.11 2.77
C THR A 516 -29.22 28.06 3.92
N ILE A 517 -28.04 27.94 4.55
CA ILE A 517 -27.61 28.88 5.60
C ILE A 517 -27.50 30.30 5.04
N THR A 518 -27.02 30.47 3.79
CA THR A 518 -26.93 31.80 3.16
C THR A 518 -28.29 32.41 2.86
N LEU A 519 -29.31 31.58 2.58
CA LEU A 519 -30.68 32.08 2.36
C LEU A 519 -31.41 32.46 3.66
N LEU A 520 -30.96 31.88 4.78
CA LEU A 520 -31.58 32.13 6.10
C LEU A 520 -30.92 33.31 6.83
N LEU A 521 -29.72 33.69 6.46
CA LEU A 521 -28.98 34.86 6.99
C LEU A 521 -29.19 36.11 6.13
#